data_7e9c25a209a9d77d1d1dfed661cbe170
#
_entry.id   7e9c25a209a9d77d1d1dfed661cbe170
#
_cell.length_a   1.000
_cell.length_b   1.000
_cell.length_c   1.000
_cell.angle_alpha   90.00
_cell.angle_beta   90.00
_cell.angle_gamma   90.00
#
_symmetry.space_group_name_H-M   'P 1'
#
loop_
_entity.id
_entity.type
_entity.pdbx_description
1 polymer ?
#
loop_
_entity_poly.entity_id
_entity_poly.type
_entity_poly.pdbx_seq_one_letter_code
_entity_poly.pdbx_strand_id
1 'polypeptide(L)'
;MDRIKELALIVAGIDEEYQNGIIDGVIACAKDNAANISCFSAFGGVISGKGYDIGEYNIFNLANFERFDGVLLMINTISDPDQKNKIVAKVRKSGLPCVVFDCEDYPDFYNITIDNTSAMEELVRHIIRDHGAKRIEYLSGPASNPEAADRFEATKRVCAEFGIEIPPECIHYGEFRSNDGRRTAQKMLASGRELPDALICANDAMALTAISEFTEHGIRVPEDMIITGFDNTYNARHHFPSLTTVGRPLSQAGYNACDLVIRLIDGEECERVQRLDAVPVFAESCGCKSALSEDLAAYKKSTYHVIDSCREDINLLNRMNSELAEAESEAESMSVISGFLGDMDCECCCICMCDGWDSAWEDNGMISDGYSPKMHAPLIWDKGTVRYFGSFDTTQMNPVIHETGGNISYFLPLHFRERCLGYFVAINGDFPTKSMLCHSVLMNISNSLENIRKLISLNSAIRELDRLYVIDPLCNIYNRNGFIRAADAKFRECRRKNEKILISFIDMDGLKHVNDDFGHNEGDFALQRLSSTIVDCCREGWICARFGGDEFILLGTNVDDEDETILGETFRTRLAQINKLMNKPYLIEASIGTVVTRIKDEDTLFGLITLADEMMYQQKKKKPSRYIRR
;
A
#
# COMPACT_ATOMS: atom_id res chain seq x y z
N MET A 1 15.06 38.44 4.47
CA MET A 1 15.34 37.00 4.66
C MET A 1 15.33 36.40 3.29
N ASP A 2 16.43 35.77 2.87
CA ASP A 2 16.46 35.05 1.61
C ASP A 2 15.44 33.92 1.69
N ARG A 3 14.77 33.67 0.57
CA ARG A 3 13.77 32.57 0.46
C ARG A 3 14.46 31.23 0.77
N ILE A 4 13.88 30.43 1.66
CA ILE A 4 14.35 29.07 1.93
C ILE A 4 14.29 28.28 0.62
N LYS A 5 15.41 27.65 0.24
CA LYS A 5 15.48 26.78 -0.94
C LYS A 5 14.84 25.44 -0.62
N GLU A 6 13.98 24.96 -1.51
CA GLU A 6 13.28 23.68 -1.39
C GLU A 6 13.87 22.71 -2.43
N LEU A 7 14.46 21.61 -1.99
CA LEU A 7 15.10 20.61 -2.85
C LEU A 7 14.35 19.29 -2.80
N ALA A 8 14.17 18.66 -3.96
CA ALA A 8 13.66 17.30 -4.04
C ALA A 8 14.81 16.29 -4.12
N LEU A 9 14.76 15.24 -3.31
CA LEU A 9 15.64 14.06 -3.41
C LEU A 9 14.81 12.83 -3.78
N ILE A 10 15.17 12.16 -4.88
CA ILE A 10 14.50 10.95 -5.37
C ILE A 10 15.46 9.77 -5.20
N VAL A 11 15.04 8.74 -4.45
CA VAL A 11 15.89 7.58 -4.12
C VAL A 11 15.05 6.31 -3.96
N ALA A 12 15.64 5.15 -4.20
CA ALA A 12 15.08 3.85 -3.82
C ALA A 12 16.06 3.10 -2.91
N GLY A 13 15.54 2.28 -1.97
CA GLY A 13 16.37 1.55 -1.01
C GLY A 13 16.96 2.43 0.08
N ILE A 14 16.11 3.24 0.72
CA ILE A 14 16.54 4.21 1.74
C ILE A 14 17.22 3.57 2.96
N ASP A 15 17.02 2.29 3.17
CA ASP A 15 17.58 1.47 4.25
C ASP A 15 18.96 0.87 3.94
N GLU A 16 19.49 1.12 2.74
CA GLU A 16 20.80 0.61 2.32
C GLU A 16 21.93 1.60 2.67
N GLU A 17 23.10 1.10 3.07
CA GLU A 17 24.25 1.93 3.52
C GLU A 17 24.74 2.92 2.46
N TYR A 18 24.68 2.55 1.16
CA TYR A 18 25.08 3.45 0.07
C TYR A 18 24.21 4.70 0.03
N GLN A 19 22.90 4.51 0.05
CA GLN A 19 21.92 5.60 0.03
C GLN A 19 22.04 6.45 1.29
N ASN A 20 22.15 5.79 2.45
CA ASN A 20 22.29 6.47 3.73
C ASN A 20 23.53 7.35 3.79
N GLY A 21 24.68 6.86 3.32
CA GLY A 21 25.90 7.65 3.27
C GLY A 21 25.76 8.92 2.44
N ILE A 22 25.08 8.85 1.30
CA ILE A 22 24.82 10.02 0.45
C ILE A 22 23.82 10.96 1.11
N ILE A 23 22.72 10.44 1.67
CA ILE A 23 21.67 11.22 2.35
C ILE A 23 22.26 11.99 3.54
N ASP A 24 23.12 11.37 4.34
CA ASP A 24 23.82 12.05 5.45
C ASP A 24 24.59 13.29 4.96
N GLY A 25 25.27 13.20 3.82
CA GLY A 25 25.95 14.33 3.20
C GLY A 25 25.00 15.42 2.71
N VAL A 26 23.91 15.02 2.07
CA VAL A 26 22.85 15.96 1.62
C VAL A 26 22.27 16.71 2.80
N ILE A 27 21.96 16.02 3.91
CA ILE A 27 21.43 16.63 5.14
C ILE A 27 22.43 17.63 5.74
N ALA A 28 23.72 17.26 5.80
CA ALA A 28 24.74 18.16 6.32
C ALA A 28 24.82 19.46 5.52
N CYS A 29 24.88 19.37 4.19
CA CYS A 29 24.90 20.54 3.31
C CYS A 29 23.60 21.38 3.43
N ALA A 30 22.42 20.72 3.48
CA ALA A 30 21.16 21.41 3.63
C ALA A 30 21.06 22.21 4.94
N LYS A 31 21.57 21.66 6.04
CA LYS A 31 21.68 22.36 7.33
C LYS A 31 22.61 23.58 7.25
N ASP A 32 23.77 23.41 6.64
CA ASP A 32 24.77 24.49 6.51
C ASP A 32 24.23 25.66 5.65
N ASN A 33 23.40 25.37 4.67
CA ASN A 33 22.83 26.36 3.73
C ASN A 33 21.38 26.73 4.03
N ALA A 34 20.81 26.31 5.16
CA ALA A 34 19.42 26.55 5.52
C ALA A 34 18.41 26.20 4.39
N ALA A 35 18.67 25.10 3.65
CA ALA A 35 17.77 24.57 2.63
C ALA A 35 16.92 23.42 3.21
N ASN A 36 15.74 23.19 2.68
CA ASN A 36 14.89 22.05 3.03
C ASN A 36 14.99 20.95 1.98
N ILE A 37 14.92 19.69 2.44
CA ILE A 37 14.95 18.51 1.58
C ILE A 37 13.62 17.77 1.70
N SER A 38 12.98 17.51 0.57
CA SER A 38 11.87 16.56 0.46
C SER A 38 12.39 15.28 -0.23
N CYS A 39 12.58 14.23 0.57
CA CYS A 39 13.09 12.94 0.12
C CYS A 39 11.93 12.01 -0.21
N PHE A 40 11.73 11.69 -1.48
CA PHE A 40 10.75 10.71 -1.94
C PHE A 40 11.45 9.36 -2.11
N SER A 41 11.09 8.40 -1.27
CA SER A 41 11.77 7.11 -1.26
C SER A 41 10.82 5.92 -1.38
N ALA A 42 11.20 4.97 -2.23
CA ALA A 42 10.71 3.60 -2.22
C ALA A 42 11.72 2.70 -1.49
N PHE A 43 11.27 1.59 -0.90
CA PHE A 43 12.17 0.65 -0.23
C PHE A 43 12.91 -0.29 -1.18
N GLY A 44 12.45 -0.46 -2.40
CA GLY A 44 13.10 -1.17 -3.51
C GLY A 44 13.62 -2.58 -3.23
N GLY A 45 12.92 -3.61 -3.71
CA GLY A 45 13.47 -4.96 -3.85
C GLY A 45 13.52 -5.85 -2.61
N VAL A 46 13.01 -5.42 -1.45
CA VAL A 46 12.94 -6.24 -0.24
C VAL A 46 11.90 -7.35 -0.41
N ILE A 47 10.78 -7.04 -1.04
CA ILE A 47 9.71 -7.99 -1.36
C ILE A 47 9.58 -8.05 -2.88
N SER A 48 9.89 -9.20 -3.47
CA SER A 48 9.80 -9.38 -4.91
C SER A 48 8.35 -9.61 -5.36
N GLY A 49 7.86 -8.81 -6.31
CA GLY A 49 6.58 -9.02 -6.96
C GLY A 49 6.13 -7.80 -7.75
N LYS A 50 5.84 -7.96 -9.03
CA LYS A 50 5.50 -6.86 -9.95
C LYS A 50 4.39 -5.93 -9.43
N GLY A 51 3.36 -6.47 -8.74
CA GLY A 51 2.30 -5.66 -8.16
C GLY A 51 2.76 -4.88 -6.92
N TYR A 52 3.70 -5.40 -6.16
CA TYR A 52 4.27 -4.73 -5.00
C TYR A 52 5.14 -3.54 -5.41
N ASP A 53 6.01 -3.75 -6.40
CA ASP A 53 6.90 -2.70 -6.93
C ASP A 53 6.11 -1.51 -7.48
N ILE A 54 4.95 -1.74 -8.13
CA ILE A 54 4.07 -0.66 -8.61
C ILE A 54 3.59 0.22 -7.44
N GLY A 55 3.13 -0.39 -6.35
CA GLY A 55 2.67 0.33 -5.16
C GLY A 55 3.77 1.18 -4.53
N GLU A 56 4.98 0.62 -4.42
CA GLU A 56 6.13 1.32 -3.86
C GLU A 56 6.56 2.51 -4.70
N TYR A 57 6.73 2.32 -6.01
CA TYR A 57 7.19 3.37 -6.91
C TYR A 57 6.17 4.50 -7.13
N ASN A 58 4.91 4.31 -6.71
CA ASN A 58 3.92 5.39 -6.75
C ASN A 58 4.34 6.63 -5.96
N ILE A 59 5.22 6.50 -4.96
CA ILE A 59 5.73 7.64 -4.18
C ILE A 59 6.38 8.70 -5.07
N PHE A 60 7.02 8.31 -6.16
CA PHE A 60 7.64 9.25 -7.11
C PHE A 60 6.60 10.06 -7.93
N ASN A 61 5.33 9.63 -7.94
CA ASN A 61 4.25 10.39 -8.54
C ASN A 61 3.75 11.52 -7.65
N LEU A 62 4.03 11.44 -6.34
CA LEU A 62 3.70 12.50 -5.39
C LEU A 62 4.54 13.77 -5.60
N ALA A 63 5.80 13.63 -6.06
CA ALA A 63 6.73 14.74 -6.22
C ALA A 63 6.16 15.79 -7.19
N ASN A 64 5.76 16.95 -6.64
CA ASN A 64 5.32 18.12 -7.40
C ASN A 64 6.50 19.06 -7.63
N PHE A 65 7.15 18.95 -8.78
CA PHE A 65 8.36 19.73 -9.10
C PHE A 65 8.13 21.24 -9.20
N GLU A 66 6.89 21.73 -9.27
CA GLU A 66 6.61 23.18 -9.25
C GLU A 66 6.89 23.81 -7.89
N ARG A 67 7.05 23.00 -6.84
CA ARG A 67 7.33 23.46 -5.47
C ARG A 67 8.81 23.46 -5.10
N PHE A 68 9.66 22.97 -5.97
CA PHE A 68 11.09 22.83 -5.72
C PHE A 68 11.91 23.81 -6.53
N ASP A 69 13.11 24.11 -6.04
CA ASP A 69 14.10 24.95 -6.71
C ASP A 69 15.18 24.12 -7.41
N GLY A 70 15.37 22.85 -6.99
CA GLY A 70 16.32 21.92 -7.57
C GLY A 70 16.05 20.47 -7.24
N VAL A 71 16.73 19.55 -7.92
CA VAL A 71 16.50 18.11 -7.83
C VAL A 71 17.83 17.37 -7.65
N LEU A 72 17.86 16.46 -6.66
CA LEU A 72 18.88 15.44 -6.44
C LEU A 72 18.28 14.08 -6.84
N LEU A 73 18.88 13.38 -7.78
CA LEU A 73 18.30 12.18 -8.36
C LEU A 73 19.26 10.99 -8.29
N MET A 74 19.00 10.06 -7.38
CA MET A 74 19.74 8.79 -7.26
C MET A 74 19.15 7.74 -8.21
N ILE A 75 19.21 8.02 -9.52
CA ILE A 75 18.57 7.21 -10.58
C ILE A 75 19.14 5.78 -10.68
N ASN A 76 20.41 5.60 -10.29
CA ASN A 76 21.09 4.30 -10.25
C ASN A 76 20.47 3.34 -9.22
N THR A 77 19.77 3.85 -8.21
CA THR A 77 19.11 3.03 -7.17
C THR A 77 17.74 2.48 -7.60
N ILE A 78 17.14 3.03 -8.66
CA ILE A 78 15.83 2.59 -9.16
C ILE A 78 16.05 1.47 -10.17
N SER A 79 15.49 0.28 -9.91
CA SER A 79 15.71 -0.90 -10.77
C SER A 79 14.82 -0.91 -12.03
N ASP A 80 13.60 -0.36 -11.96
CA ASP A 80 12.61 -0.39 -13.04
C ASP A 80 12.91 0.66 -14.12
N PRO A 81 13.21 0.26 -15.39
CA PRO A 81 13.52 1.18 -16.46
C PRO A 81 12.37 2.13 -16.84
N ASP A 82 11.12 1.67 -16.72
CA ASP A 82 9.95 2.49 -17.05
C ASP A 82 9.76 3.60 -16.03
N GLN A 83 10.00 3.31 -14.76
CA GLN A 83 9.98 4.31 -13.70
C GLN A 83 11.13 5.31 -13.85
N LYS A 84 12.35 4.85 -14.16
CA LYS A 84 13.48 5.73 -14.49
C LYS A 84 13.09 6.73 -15.58
N ASN A 85 12.57 6.24 -16.69
CA ASN A 85 12.18 7.08 -17.84
C ASN A 85 11.08 8.09 -17.46
N LYS A 86 10.09 7.68 -16.69
CA LYS A 86 9.01 8.56 -16.22
C LYS A 86 9.55 9.69 -15.33
N ILE A 87 10.42 9.37 -14.37
CA ILE A 87 11.01 10.36 -13.46
C ILE A 87 11.88 11.34 -14.22
N VAL A 88 12.80 10.85 -15.05
CA VAL A 88 13.69 11.70 -15.88
C VAL A 88 12.88 12.63 -16.78
N ALA A 89 11.81 12.13 -17.41
CA ALA A 89 10.93 12.97 -18.24
C ALA A 89 10.24 14.07 -17.43
N LYS A 90 9.78 13.78 -16.20
CA LYS A 90 9.19 14.76 -15.30
C LYS A 90 10.20 15.83 -14.88
N VAL A 91 11.42 15.42 -14.49
CA VAL A 91 12.50 16.34 -14.10
C VAL A 91 12.90 17.23 -15.27
N ARG A 92 13.09 16.68 -16.47
CA ARG A 92 13.38 17.49 -17.67
C ARG A 92 12.30 18.51 -17.98
N LYS A 93 11.03 18.10 -17.84
CA LYS A 93 9.88 18.99 -18.07
C LYS A 93 9.82 20.14 -17.08
N SER A 94 10.27 19.96 -15.85
CA SER A 94 10.29 21.00 -14.82
C SER A 94 11.30 22.12 -15.13
N GLY A 95 12.36 21.83 -15.87
CA GLY A 95 13.45 22.77 -16.16
C GLY A 95 14.33 23.12 -14.96
N LEU A 96 14.18 22.41 -13.84
CA LEU A 96 14.96 22.64 -12.62
C LEU A 96 16.41 22.16 -12.76
N PRO A 97 17.38 22.78 -12.09
CA PRO A 97 18.70 22.23 -11.91
C PRO A 97 18.61 20.82 -11.32
N CYS A 98 19.29 19.85 -11.96
CA CYS A 98 19.29 18.47 -11.53
C CYS A 98 20.70 17.92 -11.43
N VAL A 99 21.00 17.27 -10.30
CA VAL A 99 22.24 16.55 -10.05
C VAL A 99 21.94 15.06 -9.89
N VAL A 100 22.62 14.22 -10.67
CA VAL A 100 22.55 12.75 -10.58
C VAL A 100 23.80 12.18 -9.91
N PHE A 101 23.70 10.94 -9.45
CA PHE A 101 24.82 10.21 -8.83
C PHE A 101 25.20 9.01 -9.67
N ASP A 102 26.51 8.82 -9.88
CA ASP A 102 27.12 7.65 -10.54
C ASP A 102 26.38 7.23 -11.83
N CYS A 103 25.95 8.19 -12.66
CA CYS A 103 25.17 7.93 -13.86
C CYS A 103 25.58 8.84 -15.01
N GLU A 104 26.20 8.27 -16.06
CA GLU A 104 26.63 9.00 -17.25
C GLU A 104 25.58 8.98 -18.40
N ASP A 105 24.46 8.26 -18.24
CA ASP A 105 23.43 8.10 -19.27
C ASP A 105 22.65 9.39 -19.58
N TYR A 106 22.75 10.40 -18.68
CA TYR A 106 22.01 11.67 -18.77
C TYR A 106 22.96 12.87 -18.83
N PRO A 107 23.62 13.14 -19.98
CA PRO A 107 24.62 14.19 -20.11
C PRO A 107 24.07 15.61 -19.98
N ASP A 108 22.76 15.78 -20.01
CA ASP A 108 22.05 17.04 -19.77
C ASP A 108 21.93 17.38 -18.27
N PHE A 109 22.13 16.43 -17.38
CA PHE A 109 22.17 16.63 -15.93
C PHE A 109 23.63 16.84 -15.46
N TYR A 110 23.77 17.40 -14.26
CA TYR A 110 25.06 17.44 -13.56
C TYR A 110 25.28 16.10 -12.87
N ASN A 111 26.52 15.65 -12.76
CA ASN A 111 26.82 14.33 -12.21
C ASN A 111 27.93 14.40 -11.14
N ILE A 112 27.65 13.83 -9.98
CA ILE A 112 28.67 13.50 -8.98
C ILE A 112 28.97 12.01 -9.12
N THR A 113 30.21 11.66 -9.41
CA THR A 113 30.64 10.27 -9.61
C THR A 113 31.81 9.92 -8.73
N ILE A 114 31.89 8.65 -8.31
CA ILE A 114 32.97 8.12 -7.51
C ILE A 114 33.81 7.20 -8.39
N ASP A 115 35.14 7.43 -8.42
CA ASP A 115 36.07 6.58 -9.18
C ASP A 115 36.24 5.21 -8.51
N ASN A 116 35.37 4.29 -8.89
CA ASN A 116 35.41 2.91 -8.43
C ASN A 116 36.54 2.12 -9.10
N THR A 117 36.98 2.54 -10.27
CA THR A 117 37.91 1.79 -11.12
C THR A 117 39.34 1.84 -10.59
N SER A 118 39.88 3.05 -10.35
CA SER A 118 41.24 3.23 -9.89
C SER A 118 41.49 2.57 -8.52
N ALA A 119 40.53 2.71 -7.60
CA ALA A 119 40.60 2.11 -6.27
C ALA A 119 40.55 0.56 -6.34
N MET A 120 39.71 0.00 -7.22
CA MET A 120 39.64 -1.45 -7.44
C MET A 120 40.95 -1.99 -8.04
N GLU A 121 41.50 -1.27 -9.02
CA GLU A 121 42.82 -1.64 -9.58
C GLU A 121 43.93 -1.65 -8.53
N GLU A 122 43.95 -0.64 -7.66
CA GLU A 122 44.94 -0.58 -6.57
C GLU A 122 44.76 -1.73 -5.58
N LEU A 123 43.50 -2.06 -5.20
CA LEU A 123 43.22 -3.19 -4.31
C LEU A 123 43.68 -4.51 -4.94
N VAL A 124 43.30 -4.78 -6.18
CA VAL A 124 43.69 -6.03 -6.87
C VAL A 124 45.20 -6.12 -7.05
N ARG A 125 45.88 -5.00 -7.41
CA ARG A 125 47.33 -4.92 -7.56
C ARG A 125 48.04 -5.23 -6.25
N HIS A 126 47.51 -4.77 -5.11
CA HIS A 126 48.01 -5.10 -3.78
C HIS A 126 47.89 -6.61 -3.48
N ILE A 127 46.74 -7.21 -3.76
CA ILE A 127 46.52 -8.65 -3.53
C ILE A 127 47.50 -9.51 -4.35
N ILE A 128 47.76 -9.14 -5.59
CA ILE A 128 48.66 -9.89 -6.47
C ILE A 128 50.14 -9.64 -6.10
N ARG A 129 50.56 -8.37 -5.97
CA ARG A 129 51.96 -7.98 -5.79
C ARG A 129 52.46 -8.23 -4.37
N ASP A 130 51.67 -7.86 -3.37
CA ASP A 130 52.15 -7.83 -1.98
C ASP A 130 51.80 -9.13 -1.22
N HIS A 131 50.71 -9.83 -1.66
CA HIS A 131 50.30 -11.13 -1.09
C HIS A 131 50.54 -12.32 -2.02
N GLY A 132 50.95 -12.09 -3.26
CA GLY A 132 51.39 -13.16 -4.18
C GLY A 132 50.27 -14.03 -4.75
N ALA A 133 49.02 -13.58 -4.73
CA ALA A 133 47.89 -14.34 -5.27
C ALA A 133 48.04 -14.56 -6.78
N LYS A 134 47.84 -15.80 -7.23
CA LYS A 134 47.95 -16.22 -8.65
C LYS A 134 46.68 -16.82 -9.20
N ARG A 135 45.88 -17.42 -8.34
CA ARG A 135 44.56 -17.97 -8.69
C ARG A 135 43.48 -17.07 -8.08
N ILE A 136 42.76 -16.38 -8.93
CA ILE A 136 41.77 -15.41 -8.51
C ILE A 136 40.42 -15.86 -9.01
N GLU A 137 39.43 -15.90 -8.13
CA GLU A 137 38.01 -15.96 -8.48
C GLU A 137 37.32 -14.62 -8.18
N TYR A 138 36.28 -14.30 -8.94
CA TYR A 138 35.57 -13.04 -8.81
C TYR A 138 34.09 -13.26 -8.56
N LEU A 139 33.51 -12.59 -7.56
CA LEU A 139 32.09 -12.56 -7.29
C LEU A 139 31.54 -11.18 -7.65
N SER A 140 30.91 -11.09 -8.83
CA SER A 140 30.33 -9.89 -9.39
C SER A 140 28.95 -9.59 -8.80
N GLY A 141 28.52 -8.33 -8.94
CA GLY A 141 27.09 -7.95 -8.86
C GLY A 141 26.31 -8.34 -10.12
N PRO A 142 25.07 -7.80 -10.29
CA PRO A 142 24.23 -8.08 -11.45
C PRO A 142 24.95 -7.71 -12.76
N ALA A 143 24.83 -8.57 -13.76
CA ALA A 143 25.47 -8.34 -15.07
C ALA A 143 24.95 -7.08 -15.79
N SER A 144 23.77 -6.60 -15.43
CA SER A 144 23.15 -5.37 -15.96
C SER A 144 23.56 -4.09 -15.22
N ASN A 145 24.33 -4.21 -14.13
CA ASN A 145 24.74 -3.07 -13.31
C ASN A 145 26.09 -2.52 -13.82
N PRO A 146 26.16 -1.24 -14.25
CA PRO A 146 27.37 -0.63 -14.78
C PRO A 146 28.54 -0.64 -13.77
N GLU A 147 28.29 -0.33 -12.48
CA GLU A 147 29.34 -0.33 -11.47
C GLU A 147 29.93 -1.73 -11.26
N ALA A 148 29.10 -2.78 -11.30
CA ALA A 148 29.57 -4.17 -11.22
C ALA A 148 30.48 -4.51 -12.42
N ALA A 149 30.10 -4.06 -13.62
CA ALA A 149 30.90 -4.23 -14.82
C ALA A 149 32.24 -3.49 -14.73
N ASP A 150 32.24 -2.24 -14.29
CA ASP A 150 33.46 -1.42 -14.16
C ASP A 150 34.47 -2.02 -13.16
N ARG A 151 33.98 -2.48 -11.99
CA ARG A 151 34.80 -3.15 -10.98
C ARG A 151 35.41 -4.46 -11.52
N PHE A 152 34.62 -5.22 -12.28
CA PHE A 152 35.09 -6.46 -12.88
C PHE A 152 36.11 -6.21 -14.00
N GLU A 153 35.89 -5.23 -14.87
CA GLU A 153 36.85 -4.87 -15.93
C GLU A 153 38.14 -4.31 -15.33
N ALA A 154 38.07 -3.53 -14.24
CA ALA A 154 39.26 -3.09 -13.48
C ALA A 154 40.05 -4.29 -12.94
N THR A 155 39.37 -5.26 -12.35
CA THR A 155 40.00 -6.50 -11.85
C THR A 155 40.68 -7.27 -12.97
N LYS A 156 40.02 -7.45 -14.13
CA LYS A 156 40.59 -8.14 -15.30
C LYS A 156 41.81 -7.43 -15.85
N ARG A 157 41.80 -6.10 -15.95
CA ARG A 157 42.95 -5.33 -16.43
C ARG A 157 44.19 -5.59 -15.57
N VAL A 158 44.04 -5.50 -14.24
CA VAL A 158 45.16 -5.74 -13.33
C VAL A 158 45.63 -7.20 -13.38
N CYS A 159 44.72 -8.17 -13.41
CA CYS A 159 45.10 -9.58 -13.57
C CYS A 159 45.91 -9.79 -14.85
N ALA A 160 45.51 -9.19 -15.96
CA ALA A 160 46.23 -9.26 -17.24
C ALA A 160 47.63 -8.62 -17.18
N GLU A 161 47.85 -7.52 -16.43
CA GLU A 161 49.14 -6.91 -16.18
C GLU A 161 50.15 -7.92 -15.57
N PHE A 162 49.65 -8.85 -14.75
CA PHE A 162 50.44 -9.88 -14.07
C PHE A 162 50.40 -11.25 -14.77
N GLY A 163 49.74 -11.34 -15.94
CA GLY A 163 49.63 -12.60 -16.68
C GLY A 163 48.67 -13.61 -16.04
N ILE A 164 47.74 -13.13 -15.24
CA ILE A 164 46.69 -13.94 -14.59
C ILE A 164 45.40 -13.83 -15.45
N GLU A 165 44.84 -14.98 -15.81
CA GLU A 165 43.54 -15.08 -16.48
C GLU A 165 42.50 -15.58 -15.49
N ILE A 166 41.31 -14.98 -15.48
CA ILE A 166 40.15 -15.44 -14.70
C ILE A 166 39.26 -16.23 -15.63
N PRO A 167 39.24 -17.58 -15.54
CA PRO A 167 38.41 -18.41 -16.41
C PRO A 167 36.90 -18.15 -16.16
N PRO A 168 36.04 -18.37 -17.16
CA PRO A 168 34.57 -18.14 -16.99
C PRO A 168 33.95 -18.89 -15.82
N GLU A 169 34.43 -20.09 -15.50
CA GLU A 169 33.99 -20.90 -14.36
C GLU A 169 34.41 -20.35 -12.99
N CYS A 170 35.31 -19.39 -12.97
CA CYS A 170 35.80 -18.67 -11.79
C CYS A 170 35.13 -17.30 -11.61
N ILE A 171 34.14 -17.00 -12.45
CA ILE A 171 33.34 -15.77 -12.36
C ILE A 171 31.96 -16.13 -11.88
N HIS A 172 31.58 -15.57 -10.73
CA HIS A 172 30.27 -15.77 -10.11
C HIS A 172 29.47 -14.49 -10.19
N TYR A 173 28.14 -14.60 -10.30
CA TYR A 173 27.23 -13.45 -10.36
C TYR A 173 26.23 -13.50 -9.21
N GLY A 174 26.01 -12.37 -8.56
CA GLY A 174 25.06 -12.14 -7.51
C GLY A 174 24.26 -10.85 -7.74
N GLU A 175 23.38 -10.53 -6.81
CA GLU A 175 22.52 -9.34 -6.79
C GLU A 175 22.97 -8.35 -5.69
N PHE A 176 24.26 -8.32 -5.36
CA PHE A 176 24.86 -7.57 -4.24
C PHE A 176 24.34 -7.95 -2.84
N ARG A 177 23.59 -9.05 -2.72
CA ARG A 177 22.96 -9.47 -1.46
C ARG A 177 23.85 -10.43 -0.67
N SER A 178 23.72 -10.38 0.65
CA SER A 178 24.44 -11.27 1.57
C SER A 178 24.31 -12.76 1.20
N ASN A 179 23.11 -13.23 0.83
CA ASN A 179 22.92 -14.62 0.42
C ASN A 179 23.74 -15.06 -0.79
N ASP A 180 24.19 -14.13 -1.64
CA ASP A 180 24.96 -14.48 -2.83
C ASP A 180 26.37 -14.92 -2.47
N GLY A 181 26.98 -14.28 -1.46
CA GLY A 181 28.27 -14.70 -0.92
C GLY A 181 28.21 -16.11 -0.37
N ARG A 182 27.23 -16.41 0.49
CA ARG A 182 27.00 -17.76 1.04
C ARG A 182 26.81 -18.80 -0.06
N ARG A 183 25.90 -18.53 -1.01
CA ARG A 183 25.61 -19.43 -2.13
C ARG A 183 26.84 -19.69 -3.00
N THR A 184 27.67 -18.67 -3.23
CA THR A 184 28.91 -18.80 -4.00
C THR A 184 29.93 -19.65 -3.26
N ALA A 185 30.15 -19.40 -1.98
CA ALA A 185 31.05 -20.22 -1.15
C ALA A 185 30.61 -21.70 -1.14
N GLN A 186 29.31 -21.99 -0.95
CA GLN A 186 28.78 -23.35 -1.01
C GLN A 186 29.02 -24.02 -2.38
N LYS A 187 28.85 -23.30 -3.48
CA LYS A 187 29.13 -23.81 -4.83
C LYS A 187 30.62 -24.11 -5.02
N MET A 188 31.50 -23.21 -4.55
CA MET A 188 32.93 -23.42 -4.63
C MET A 188 33.35 -24.66 -3.84
N LEU A 189 32.87 -24.83 -2.61
CA LEU A 189 33.13 -26.00 -1.75
C LEU A 189 32.60 -27.29 -2.40
N ALA A 190 31.42 -27.26 -2.96
CA ALA A 190 30.79 -28.43 -3.62
C ALA A 190 31.47 -28.80 -4.95
N SER A 191 32.19 -27.90 -5.59
CA SER A 191 32.85 -28.13 -6.89
C SER A 191 33.98 -29.14 -6.84
N GLY A 192 34.58 -29.37 -5.67
CA GLY A 192 35.77 -30.21 -5.48
C GLY A 192 37.01 -29.64 -6.14
N ARG A 193 36.99 -28.42 -6.66
CA ARG A 193 38.18 -27.71 -7.19
C ARG A 193 39.05 -27.23 -6.04
N GLU A 194 40.34 -27.05 -6.33
CA GLU A 194 41.23 -26.40 -5.41
C GLU A 194 40.77 -24.94 -5.22
N LEU A 195 40.76 -24.46 -3.96
CA LEU A 195 40.36 -23.08 -3.65
C LEU A 195 41.32 -22.07 -4.29
N PRO A 196 40.82 -20.90 -4.70
CA PRO A 196 41.66 -19.83 -5.20
C PRO A 196 42.55 -19.25 -4.07
N ASP A 197 43.62 -18.54 -4.47
CA ASP A 197 44.43 -17.79 -3.51
C ASP A 197 43.67 -16.55 -3.01
N ALA A 198 42.78 -15.99 -3.88
CA ALA A 198 41.91 -14.87 -3.51
C ALA A 198 40.54 -14.96 -4.16
N LEU A 199 39.49 -14.64 -3.40
CA LEU A 199 38.14 -14.34 -3.86
C LEU A 199 37.93 -12.82 -3.75
N ILE A 200 37.76 -12.16 -4.89
CA ILE A 200 37.47 -10.74 -4.97
C ILE A 200 35.96 -10.55 -5.14
N CYS A 201 35.32 -9.90 -4.18
CA CYS A 201 33.88 -9.65 -4.20
C CYS A 201 33.58 -8.21 -4.59
N ALA A 202 32.56 -8.02 -5.39
CA ALA A 202 32.14 -6.70 -5.87
C ALA A 202 31.49 -5.82 -4.78
N ASN A 203 31.10 -6.39 -3.61
CA ASN A 203 30.73 -5.62 -2.42
C ASN A 203 31.00 -6.37 -1.10
N ASP A 204 30.92 -5.65 0.01
CA ASP A 204 31.22 -6.15 1.36
C ASP A 204 30.18 -7.17 1.83
N ALA A 205 28.88 -6.97 1.53
CA ALA A 205 27.81 -7.86 1.99
C ALA A 205 28.01 -9.30 1.49
N MET A 206 28.43 -9.46 0.23
CA MET A 206 28.78 -10.76 -0.34
C MET A 206 30.06 -11.32 0.26
N ALA A 207 31.10 -10.47 0.45
CA ALA A 207 32.38 -10.89 1.01
C ALA A 207 32.23 -11.43 2.44
N LEU A 208 31.51 -10.72 3.32
CA LEU A 208 31.35 -11.10 4.73
C LEU A 208 30.62 -12.44 4.88
N THR A 209 29.59 -12.67 4.09
CA THR A 209 28.88 -13.94 4.15
C THR A 209 29.63 -15.10 3.50
N ALA A 210 30.48 -14.83 2.51
CA ALA A 210 31.42 -15.81 2.00
C ALA A 210 32.46 -16.19 3.06
N ILE A 211 33.03 -15.21 3.78
CA ILE A 211 33.99 -15.48 4.90
C ILE A 211 33.30 -16.36 5.96
N SER A 212 32.09 -16.04 6.36
CA SER A 212 31.34 -16.82 7.36
C SER A 212 31.16 -18.27 6.92
N GLU A 213 30.70 -18.50 5.69
CA GLU A 213 30.47 -19.85 5.15
C GLU A 213 31.78 -20.65 5.02
N PHE A 214 32.84 -20.04 4.54
CA PHE A 214 34.17 -20.71 4.46
C PHE A 214 34.71 -21.06 5.85
N THR A 215 34.56 -20.15 6.81
CA THR A 215 35.03 -20.38 8.19
C THR A 215 34.25 -21.52 8.87
N GLU A 216 32.94 -21.63 8.65
CA GLU A 216 32.13 -22.74 9.14
C GLU A 216 32.60 -24.11 8.57
N HIS A 217 33.24 -24.10 7.42
CA HIS A 217 33.85 -25.30 6.80
C HIS A 217 35.35 -25.48 7.08
N GLY A 218 35.88 -24.69 8.00
CA GLY A 218 37.28 -24.82 8.48
C GLY A 218 38.32 -24.17 7.60
N ILE A 219 37.94 -23.34 6.64
CA ILE A 219 38.83 -22.56 5.78
C ILE A 219 39.10 -21.22 6.48
N ARG A 220 40.37 -20.92 6.66
CA ARG A 220 40.83 -19.72 7.36
C ARG A 220 41.07 -18.58 6.38
N VAL A 221 40.57 -17.41 6.73
CA VAL A 221 40.80 -16.16 6.01
C VAL A 221 41.68 -15.29 6.92
N PRO A 222 42.86 -14.85 6.50
CA PRO A 222 43.47 -14.95 5.15
C PRO A 222 44.36 -16.17 4.87
N GLU A 223 44.64 -17.04 5.85
CA GLU A 223 45.73 -18.01 5.76
C GLU A 223 45.55 -19.03 4.64
N ASP A 224 44.34 -19.49 4.38
CA ASP A 224 44.02 -20.49 3.33
C ASP A 224 43.47 -19.81 2.06
N MET A 225 42.88 -18.62 2.18
CA MET A 225 42.35 -17.85 1.07
C MET A 225 42.11 -16.39 1.48
N ILE A 226 42.51 -15.46 0.64
CA ILE A 226 42.21 -14.02 0.79
C ILE A 226 40.79 -13.74 0.31
N ILE A 227 40.03 -12.89 1.04
CA ILE A 227 38.74 -12.40 0.59
C ILE A 227 38.71 -10.88 0.71
N THR A 228 38.25 -10.21 -0.36
CA THR A 228 38.12 -8.76 -0.38
C THR A 228 36.70 -8.35 -0.74
N GLY A 229 36.28 -7.16 -0.30
CA GLY A 229 35.01 -6.55 -0.61
C GLY A 229 35.13 -5.20 -1.30
N PHE A 230 34.05 -4.43 -1.24
CA PHE A 230 33.91 -3.07 -1.75
C PHE A 230 32.80 -2.37 -0.98
N ASP A 231 32.93 -1.08 -0.63
CA ASP A 231 32.05 -0.14 0.05
C ASP A 231 32.53 0.31 1.44
N ASN A 232 33.39 -0.46 2.11
CA ASN A 232 33.91 -0.18 3.46
C ASN A 232 32.78 0.06 4.49
N THR A 233 31.82 -0.86 4.48
CA THR A 233 30.65 -0.81 5.37
C THR A 233 31.03 -0.91 6.84
N TYR A 234 30.09 -0.51 7.73
CA TYR A 234 30.27 -0.67 9.17
C TYR A 234 30.63 -2.13 9.54
N ASN A 235 29.88 -3.08 8.95
CA ASN A 235 30.11 -4.52 9.19
C ASN A 235 31.47 -4.98 8.69
N ALA A 236 31.96 -4.47 7.56
CA ALA A 236 33.28 -4.82 7.03
C ALA A 236 34.43 -4.40 7.96
N ARG A 237 34.31 -3.22 8.56
CA ARG A 237 35.29 -2.68 9.51
C ARG A 237 35.34 -3.44 10.83
N HIS A 238 34.20 -3.97 11.27
CA HIS A 238 34.05 -4.61 12.59
C HIS A 238 33.96 -6.14 12.54
N HIS A 239 34.04 -6.73 11.35
CA HIS A 239 34.11 -8.19 11.18
C HIS A 239 35.46 -8.74 11.67
N PHE A 240 35.51 -10.03 11.98
CA PHE A 240 36.74 -10.74 12.27
C PHE A 240 36.91 -11.94 11.32
N PRO A 241 37.98 -11.94 10.47
CA PRO A 241 38.92 -10.84 10.23
C PRO A 241 38.27 -9.59 9.64
N SER A 242 38.81 -8.38 9.97
CA SER A 242 38.35 -7.14 9.35
C SER A 242 38.60 -7.17 7.83
N LEU A 243 37.61 -6.67 7.05
CA LEU A 243 37.60 -6.87 5.61
C LEU A 243 38.49 -5.86 4.88
N THR A 244 39.36 -6.35 4.02
CA THR A 244 40.03 -5.54 2.98
C THR A 244 39.01 -5.15 1.94
N THR A 245 38.86 -3.85 1.69
CA THR A 245 37.76 -3.29 0.91
C THR A 245 38.15 -1.96 0.27
N VAL A 246 37.21 -1.30 -0.41
CA VAL A 246 37.36 0.06 -0.95
C VAL A 246 36.39 1.00 -0.24
N GLY A 247 36.92 2.05 0.36
CA GLY A 247 36.14 3.10 0.99
C GLY A 247 35.66 4.13 -0.03
N ARG A 248 34.36 4.34 -0.08
CA ARG A 248 33.71 5.33 -0.95
C ARG A 248 33.37 6.59 -0.14
N PRO A 249 33.70 7.81 -0.61
CA PRO A 249 33.40 9.05 0.10
C PRO A 249 31.92 9.46 -0.09
N LEU A 250 30.96 8.61 0.34
CA LEU A 250 29.54 8.77 0.07
C LEU A 250 28.95 10.05 0.66
N SER A 251 29.30 10.38 1.91
CA SER A 251 28.83 11.61 2.55
C SER A 251 29.39 12.86 1.85
N GLN A 252 30.65 12.82 1.38
CA GLN A 252 31.19 13.91 0.59
C GLN A 252 30.49 14.04 -0.76
N ALA A 253 30.13 12.93 -1.40
CA ALA A 253 29.37 12.93 -2.64
C ALA A 253 27.99 13.57 -2.46
N GLY A 254 27.27 13.21 -1.38
CA GLY A 254 25.99 13.81 -1.02
C GLY A 254 26.10 15.32 -0.73
N TYR A 255 27.11 15.70 0.05
CA TYR A 255 27.37 17.11 0.36
C TYR A 255 27.65 17.93 -0.91
N ASN A 256 28.55 17.44 -1.76
CA ASN A 256 28.93 18.11 -3.00
C ASN A 256 27.74 18.22 -3.97
N ALA A 257 26.87 17.19 -4.04
CA ALA A 257 25.68 17.21 -4.89
C ALA A 257 24.67 18.27 -4.43
N CYS A 258 24.46 18.38 -3.12
CA CYS A 258 23.57 19.37 -2.54
C CYS A 258 24.15 20.79 -2.72
N ASP A 259 25.44 21.00 -2.46
CA ASP A 259 26.12 22.27 -2.71
C ASP A 259 26.06 22.67 -4.18
N LEU A 260 26.31 21.73 -5.09
CA LEU A 260 26.26 21.95 -6.53
C LEU A 260 24.85 22.40 -6.98
N VAL A 261 23.78 21.72 -6.52
CA VAL A 261 22.43 22.14 -6.90
C VAL A 261 22.08 23.53 -6.34
N ILE A 262 22.51 23.85 -5.14
CA ILE A 262 22.31 25.18 -4.52
C ILE A 262 23.01 26.27 -5.33
N ARG A 263 24.26 26.07 -5.73
CA ARG A 263 25.03 27.00 -6.57
C ARG A 263 24.41 27.18 -7.96
N LEU A 264 23.87 26.12 -8.54
CA LEU A 264 23.15 26.19 -9.81
C LEU A 264 21.86 27.01 -9.70
N ILE A 265 21.12 26.90 -8.58
CA ILE A 265 19.94 27.73 -8.27
C ILE A 265 20.35 29.21 -8.17
N ASP A 266 21.51 29.50 -7.59
CA ASP A 266 22.05 30.85 -7.47
C ASP A 266 22.64 31.39 -8.80
N GLY A 267 22.63 30.61 -9.86
CA GLY A 267 23.06 31.01 -11.22
C GLY A 267 24.55 30.91 -11.44
N GLU A 268 25.29 30.16 -10.63
CA GLU A 268 26.71 29.93 -10.82
C GLU A 268 26.97 28.98 -11.99
N GLU A 269 28.03 29.23 -12.74
CA GLU A 269 28.53 28.26 -13.73
C GLU A 269 29.35 27.18 -13.01
N CYS A 270 28.95 25.92 -13.18
CA CYS A 270 29.58 24.78 -12.52
C CYS A 270 30.02 23.72 -13.53
N GLU A 271 31.01 22.92 -13.14
CA GLU A 271 31.42 21.76 -13.90
C GLU A 271 30.32 20.71 -13.97
N ARG A 272 30.11 20.13 -15.16
CA ARG A 272 29.05 19.14 -15.43
C ARG A 272 29.27 17.81 -14.68
N VAL A 273 30.52 17.41 -14.51
CA VAL A 273 30.90 16.14 -13.88
C VAL A 273 31.96 16.44 -12.83
N GLN A 274 31.68 16.06 -11.59
CA GLN A 274 32.64 16.11 -10.49
C GLN A 274 32.97 14.68 -10.08
N ARG A 275 34.26 14.35 -10.05
CA ARG A 275 34.76 13.02 -9.63
C ARG A 275 35.37 13.09 -8.24
N LEU A 276 35.02 12.07 -7.43
CA LEU A 276 35.61 11.84 -6.12
C LEU A 276 36.39 10.54 -6.15
N ASP A 277 37.52 10.51 -5.48
CA ASP A 277 38.37 9.33 -5.43
C ASP A 277 37.91 8.39 -4.31
N ALA A 278 37.66 7.11 -4.64
CA ALA A 278 37.57 6.05 -3.67
C ALA A 278 38.96 5.61 -3.21
N VAL A 279 39.09 5.06 -2.01
CA VAL A 279 40.39 4.71 -1.40
C VAL A 279 40.36 3.25 -0.96
N PRO A 280 41.32 2.40 -1.35
CA PRO A 280 41.43 1.04 -0.84
C PRO A 280 41.82 1.04 0.65
N VAL A 281 41.18 0.13 1.39
CA VAL A 281 41.39 -0.09 2.83
C VAL A 281 41.91 -1.50 3.03
N PHE A 282 43.19 -1.63 3.34
CA PHE A 282 43.83 -2.94 3.56
C PHE A 282 43.69 -3.35 5.01
N ALA A 283 43.22 -4.58 5.24
CA ALA A 283 42.86 -5.07 6.56
C ALA A 283 43.19 -6.58 6.72
N GLU A 284 42.67 -7.19 7.78
CA GLU A 284 43.08 -8.56 8.17
C GLU A 284 42.71 -9.64 7.14
N SER A 285 41.62 -9.46 6.37
CA SER A 285 41.18 -10.49 5.41
C SER A 285 42.12 -10.69 4.21
N CYS A 286 43.08 -9.81 4.00
CA CYS A 286 44.19 -10.04 3.07
C CYS A 286 45.53 -10.38 3.78
N GLY A 287 45.61 -10.32 5.12
CA GLY A 287 46.78 -10.53 5.91
C GLY A 287 47.51 -9.26 6.33
N CYS A 288 47.00 -8.09 5.99
CA CYS A 288 47.52 -6.82 6.48
C CYS A 288 47.06 -6.57 7.93
N LYS A 289 47.80 -5.73 8.65
CA LYS A 289 47.34 -5.28 9.98
C LYS A 289 46.24 -4.27 9.79
N SER A 290 45.14 -4.47 10.49
CA SER A 290 44.09 -3.43 10.55
C SER A 290 44.67 -2.13 11.11
N ALA A 291 44.40 -1.01 10.45
CA ALA A 291 44.73 0.31 10.97
C ALA A 291 43.90 0.68 12.21
N LEU A 292 42.82 -0.04 12.45
CA LEU A 292 41.89 0.11 13.57
C LEU A 292 42.27 -0.89 14.66
N SER A 293 43.16 -0.51 15.57
CA SER A 293 43.30 -1.20 16.87
C SER A 293 42.12 -0.77 17.75
N GLU A 294 40.93 -1.23 17.42
CA GLU A 294 39.78 -0.90 18.26
C GLU A 294 39.79 -1.71 19.56
N ASP A 295 39.46 -1.04 20.65
CA ASP A 295 39.24 -1.62 21.96
C ASP A 295 38.18 -2.73 21.85
N LEU A 296 38.57 -3.98 22.03
CA LEU A 296 37.67 -5.15 22.02
C LEU A 296 36.48 -4.97 22.98
N ALA A 297 36.64 -4.17 24.03
CA ALA A 297 35.55 -3.84 24.95
C ALA A 297 34.54 -2.90 24.31
N ALA A 298 34.98 -1.92 23.52
CA ALA A 298 34.12 -1.04 22.75
C ALA A 298 33.31 -1.82 21.68
N TYR A 299 34.01 -2.73 20.96
CA TYR A 299 33.36 -3.62 19.99
C TYR A 299 32.30 -4.52 20.63
N LYS A 300 32.62 -5.22 21.73
CA LYS A 300 31.65 -6.05 22.45
C LYS A 300 30.46 -5.25 22.94
N LYS A 301 30.68 -4.04 23.43
CA LYS A 301 29.62 -3.14 23.88
C LYS A 301 28.72 -2.71 22.72
N SER A 302 29.32 -2.34 21.59
CA SER A 302 28.56 -1.95 20.38
C SER A 302 27.74 -3.12 19.84
N THR A 303 28.32 -4.32 19.72
CA THR A 303 27.62 -5.53 19.27
C THR A 303 26.46 -5.88 20.21
N TYR A 304 26.65 -5.77 21.52
CA TYR A 304 25.60 -6.01 22.48
C TYR A 304 24.44 -5.01 22.32
N HIS A 305 24.76 -3.72 22.14
CA HIS A 305 23.74 -2.70 21.88
C HIS A 305 22.94 -2.98 20.61
N VAL A 306 23.60 -3.40 19.52
CA VAL A 306 22.92 -3.76 18.27
C VAL A 306 21.97 -4.96 18.49
N ILE A 307 22.42 -6.00 19.18
CA ILE A 307 21.58 -7.18 19.48
C ILE A 307 20.38 -6.80 20.36
N ASP A 308 20.60 -5.97 21.39
CA ASP A 308 19.55 -5.54 22.32
C ASP A 308 18.54 -4.65 21.59
N SER A 309 19.00 -3.70 20.78
CA SER A 309 18.14 -2.88 19.90
C SER A 309 17.32 -3.74 18.96
N CYS A 310 17.92 -4.69 18.24
CA CYS A 310 17.17 -5.60 17.37
C CYS A 310 16.08 -6.39 18.11
N ARG A 311 16.34 -6.76 19.37
CA ARG A 311 15.35 -7.46 20.20
C ARG A 311 14.20 -6.54 20.60
N GLU A 312 14.49 -5.31 21.00
CA GLU A 312 13.48 -4.28 21.29
C GLU A 312 12.63 -3.99 20.06
N ASP A 313 13.25 -3.88 18.91
CA ASP A 313 12.64 -3.68 17.61
C ASP A 313 11.62 -4.79 17.25
N ILE A 314 12.02 -6.05 17.39
CA ILE A 314 11.15 -7.20 17.16
C ILE A 314 9.95 -7.17 18.12
N ASN A 315 10.17 -6.84 19.39
CA ASN A 315 9.11 -6.75 20.39
C ASN A 315 8.12 -5.61 20.06
N LEU A 316 8.62 -4.47 19.61
CA LEU A 316 7.83 -3.32 19.19
C LEU A 316 6.95 -3.71 17.99
N LEU A 317 7.51 -4.34 16.95
CA LEU A 317 6.76 -4.80 15.78
C LEU A 317 5.67 -5.81 16.14
N ASN A 318 5.98 -6.78 17.00
CA ASN A 318 5.02 -7.79 17.44
C ASN A 318 3.86 -7.17 18.22
N ARG A 319 4.15 -6.25 19.14
CA ARG A 319 3.15 -5.53 19.91
C ARG A 319 2.27 -4.67 19.00
N MET A 320 2.89 -3.88 18.12
CA MET A 320 2.17 -3.05 17.16
C MET A 320 1.27 -3.87 16.23
N ASN A 321 1.76 -4.99 15.71
CA ASN A 321 0.98 -5.88 14.84
C ASN A 321 -0.23 -6.48 15.58
N SER A 322 -0.05 -6.88 16.85
CA SER A 322 -1.14 -7.40 17.67
C SER A 322 -2.22 -6.36 17.94
N GLU A 323 -1.84 -5.14 18.33
CA GLU A 323 -2.78 -4.06 18.61
C GLU A 323 -3.49 -3.55 17.34
N LEU A 324 -2.78 -3.46 16.21
CA LEU A 324 -3.36 -3.09 14.91
C LEU A 324 -4.33 -4.13 14.37
N ALA A 325 -4.15 -5.41 14.72
CA ALA A 325 -5.06 -6.48 14.30
C ALA A 325 -6.44 -6.39 14.96
N GLU A 326 -6.56 -5.73 16.11
CA GLU A 326 -7.82 -5.51 16.83
C GLU A 326 -8.57 -4.25 16.35
N ALA A 327 -7.92 -3.37 15.58
CA ALA A 327 -8.54 -2.14 15.09
C ALA A 327 -9.61 -2.42 14.01
N GLU A 328 -10.82 -1.91 14.22
CA GLU A 328 -11.96 -2.04 13.30
C GLU A 328 -12.26 -0.76 12.50
N SER A 329 -11.57 0.34 12.82
CA SER A 329 -11.74 1.64 12.18
C SER A 329 -10.41 2.37 11.96
N GLU A 330 -10.40 3.33 11.02
CA GLU A 330 -9.27 4.23 10.80
C GLU A 330 -8.86 4.93 12.10
N ALA A 331 -9.81 5.47 12.85
CA ALA A 331 -9.55 6.21 14.08
C ALA A 331 -8.88 5.32 15.16
N GLU A 332 -9.30 4.08 15.29
CA GLU A 332 -8.67 3.12 16.20
C GLU A 332 -7.25 2.77 15.76
N SER A 333 -7.05 2.50 14.46
CA SER A 333 -5.72 2.26 13.89
C SER A 333 -4.79 3.45 14.12
N MET A 334 -5.25 4.68 13.88
CA MET A 334 -4.45 5.89 14.14
C MET A 334 -4.15 6.08 15.63
N SER A 335 -5.07 5.74 16.52
CA SER A 335 -4.84 5.77 17.97
C SER A 335 -3.74 4.79 18.39
N VAL A 336 -3.78 3.56 17.88
CA VAL A 336 -2.73 2.56 18.10
C VAL A 336 -1.38 3.08 17.57
N ILE A 337 -1.33 3.50 16.31
CA ILE A 337 -0.09 3.99 15.68
C ILE A 337 0.52 5.13 16.50
N SER A 338 -0.30 6.08 16.95
CA SER A 338 0.17 7.23 17.74
C SER A 338 0.91 6.85 19.02
N GLY A 339 0.54 5.71 19.61
CA GLY A 339 1.19 5.16 20.80
C GLY A 339 2.62 4.65 20.55
N PHE A 340 2.95 4.32 19.29
CA PHE A 340 4.28 3.82 18.89
C PHE A 340 5.19 4.90 18.30
N LEU A 341 4.64 6.04 17.85
CA LEU A 341 5.44 7.09 17.19
C LEU A 341 6.48 7.72 18.12
N GLY A 342 6.23 7.71 19.43
CA GLY A 342 7.18 8.21 20.44
C GLY A 342 8.46 7.37 20.56
N ASP A 343 8.41 6.11 20.13
CA ASP A 343 9.56 5.20 20.11
C ASP A 343 10.37 5.32 18.80
N MET A 344 9.90 6.13 17.84
CA MET A 344 10.56 6.37 16.56
C MET A 344 11.41 7.63 16.66
N ASP A 345 12.65 7.56 16.17
CA ASP A 345 13.55 8.70 16.15
C ASP A 345 13.18 9.68 15.03
N CYS A 346 12.17 10.52 15.29
CA CYS A 346 11.69 11.59 14.42
C CYS A 346 11.16 12.76 15.25
N GLU A 347 11.32 13.99 14.77
CA GLU A 347 10.71 15.15 15.43
C GLU A 347 9.20 15.24 15.18
N CYS A 348 8.77 14.89 13.97
CA CYS A 348 7.37 14.88 13.58
C CYS A 348 7.09 13.76 12.59
N CYS A 349 5.93 13.13 12.73
CA CYS A 349 5.42 12.12 11.79
C CYS A 349 4.00 12.46 11.35
N CYS A 350 3.69 12.18 10.08
CA CYS A 350 2.36 12.42 9.53
C CYS A 350 1.93 11.22 8.67
N ILE A 351 0.68 10.77 8.84
CA ILE A 351 0.04 9.83 7.93
C ILE A 351 -0.93 10.60 7.06
N CYS A 352 -0.73 10.54 5.76
CA CYS A 352 -1.59 11.16 4.75
C CYS A 352 -2.30 10.07 3.96
N MET A 353 -3.63 10.08 3.98
CA MET A 353 -4.48 9.07 3.35
C MET A 353 -5.19 9.63 2.13
N CYS A 354 -5.30 8.82 1.08
CA CYS A 354 -6.09 9.16 -0.10
C CYS A 354 -7.58 9.28 0.26
N ASP A 355 -8.28 10.29 -0.27
CA ASP A 355 -9.75 10.31 -0.18
C ASP A 355 -10.32 9.07 -0.87
N GLY A 356 -11.19 8.33 -0.17
CA GLY A 356 -11.79 7.09 -0.67
C GLY A 356 -10.86 5.86 -0.64
N TRP A 357 -9.79 5.88 0.15
CA TRP A 357 -8.89 4.74 0.35
C TRP A 357 -9.63 3.46 0.80
N ASP A 358 -10.75 3.62 1.52
CA ASP A 358 -11.59 2.57 2.08
C ASP A 358 -12.70 2.08 1.13
N SER A 359 -12.85 2.70 -0.07
CA SER A 359 -13.90 2.35 -1.03
C SER A 359 -13.75 0.93 -1.58
N ALA A 360 -14.88 0.32 -1.96
CA ALA A 360 -14.90 -1.01 -2.56
C ALA A 360 -14.22 -1.01 -3.94
N TRP A 361 -13.61 -2.15 -4.30
CA TRP A 361 -12.85 -2.37 -5.55
C TRP A 361 -13.65 -2.11 -6.84
N GLU A 362 -15.00 -2.07 -6.77
CA GLU A 362 -15.90 -2.00 -7.95
C GLU A 362 -16.08 -0.59 -8.54
N ASP A 363 -15.62 0.47 -7.88
CA ASP A 363 -15.64 1.80 -8.47
C ASP A 363 -14.44 1.97 -9.40
N ASN A 364 -14.69 1.57 -10.65
CA ASN A 364 -13.87 1.71 -11.84
C ASN A 364 -12.97 2.94 -11.82
N GLY A 365 -11.66 2.72 -11.76
CA GLY A 365 -10.68 3.69 -12.21
C GLY A 365 -9.88 4.38 -11.13
N MET A 366 -9.94 3.96 -9.89
CA MET A 366 -9.09 4.54 -8.85
C MET A 366 -7.84 3.70 -8.58
N ILE A 367 -6.77 4.27 -9.04
CA ILE A 367 -5.47 4.34 -8.38
C ILE A 367 -4.64 3.08 -8.50
N SER A 368 -4.41 2.63 -9.71
CA SER A 368 -3.19 1.90 -10.03
C SER A 368 -1.98 2.82 -10.26
N ASP A 369 -2.19 4.11 -10.58
CA ASP A 369 -1.14 5.00 -11.07
C ASP A 369 -0.99 6.34 -10.31
N GLY A 370 -1.41 6.47 -9.03
CA GLY A 370 -1.18 7.73 -8.33
C GLY A 370 -2.00 7.96 -7.05
N TYR A 371 -1.93 9.17 -6.55
CA TYR A 371 -2.65 9.64 -5.37
C TYR A 371 -3.95 10.34 -5.78
N SER A 372 -4.96 10.32 -4.89
CA SER A 372 -6.20 11.07 -5.10
C SER A 372 -5.90 12.58 -5.15
N PRO A 373 -6.71 13.39 -5.87
CA PRO A 373 -6.51 14.85 -5.94
C PRO A 373 -6.57 15.54 -4.59
N LYS A 374 -7.32 14.96 -3.65
CA LYS A 374 -7.41 15.40 -2.26
C LYS A 374 -7.00 14.28 -1.33
N MET A 375 -6.37 14.68 -0.24
CA MET A 375 -5.89 13.82 0.84
C MET A 375 -6.41 14.36 2.17
N HIS A 376 -6.37 13.55 3.20
CA HIS A 376 -6.52 13.99 4.58
C HIS A 376 -5.38 13.41 5.44
N ALA A 377 -5.06 14.05 6.55
CA ALA A 377 -4.05 13.55 7.48
C ALA A 377 -4.72 13.17 8.81
N PRO A 378 -5.11 11.90 8.97
CA PRO A 378 -5.78 11.42 10.18
C PRO A 378 -4.87 11.39 11.40
N LEU A 379 -3.56 11.50 11.19
CA LEU A 379 -2.58 11.51 12.27
C LEU A 379 -1.39 12.41 11.91
N ILE A 380 -1.19 13.44 12.73
CA ILE A 380 0.05 14.22 12.79
C ILE A 380 0.54 14.12 14.24
N TRP A 381 1.70 13.52 14.43
CA TRP A 381 2.40 13.46 15.70
C TRP A 381 3.58 14.45 15.67
N ASP A 382 3.61 15.39 16.60
CA ASP A 382 4.61 16.44 16.68
C ASP A 382 5.11 16.54 18.13
N LYS A 383 6.27 15.99 18.41
CA LYS A 383 6.93 15.99 19.73
C LYS A 383 5.98 15.59 20.87
N GLY A 384 5.22 14.52 20.68
CA GLY A 384 4.26 13.99 21.65
C GLY A 384 2.86 14.59 21.57
N THR A 385 2.62 15.56 20.69
CA THR A 385 1.29 16.14 20.47
C THR A 385 0.64 15.51 19.24
N VAL A 386 -0.54 14.93 19.41
CA VAL A 386 -1.32 14.35 18.30
C VAL A 386 -2.32 15.38 17.79
N ARG A 387 -2.34 15.57 16.47
CA ARG A 387 -3.26 16.47 15.75
C ARG A 387 -3.88 15.74 14.57
N TYR A 388 -5.02 16.23 14.14
CA TYR A 388 -5.71 15.83 12.92
C TYR A 388 -5.72 17.03 11.95
N PHE A 389 -5.49 16.78 10.67
CA PHE A 389 -5.62 17.76 9.61
C PHE A 389 -6.63 17.26 8.57
N GLY A 390 -7.63 18.11 8.29
CA GLY A 390 -8.69 17.78 7.35
C GLY A 390 -8.22 17.63 5.90
N SER A 391 -9.15 17.74 4.96
CA SER A 391 -8.84 17.61 3.54
C SER A 391 -7.89 18.69 3.06
N PHE A 392 -6.87 18.30 2.27
CA PHE A 392 -5.92 19.17 1.60
C PHE A 392 -5.67 18.71 0.16
N ASP A 393 -5.18 19.60 -0.68
CA ASP A 393 -4.83 19.27 -2.06
C ASP A 393 -3.51 18.50 -2.10
N THR A 394 -3.46 17.40 -2.83
CA THR A 394 -2.29 16.51 -2.93
C THR A 394 -1.04 17.25 -3.47
N THR A 395 -1.22 18.30 -4.24
CA THR A 395 -0.13 19.15 -4.71
C THR A 395 0.61 19.87 -3.59
N GLN A 396 0.04 19.95 -2.38
CA GLN A 396 0.72 20.50 -1.20
C GLN A 396 1.73 19.51 -0.61
N MET A 397 1.57 18.20 -0.87
CA MET A 397 2.41 17.08 -0.43
C MET A 397 2.50 16.92 1.09
N ASN A 398 2.74 17.99 1.85
CA ASN A 398 2.91 17.96 3.30
C ASN A 398 1.98 18.97 3.98
N PRO A 399 1.12 18.55 4.92
CA PRO A 399 0.32 19.48 5.72
C PRO A 399 1.15 20.22 6.79
N VAL A 400 2.38 19.75 7.07
CA VAL A 400 3.32 20.40 8.00
C VAL A 400 4.22 21.36 7.23
N ILE A 401 4.20 22.63 7.59
CA ILE A 401 5.02 23.68 6.97
C ILE A 401 6.22 23.98 7.87
N HIS A 402 7.41 24.02 7.28
CA HIS A 402 8.63 24.43 7.98
C HIS A 402 8.79 25.96 7.92
N GLU A 403 8.97 26.57 9.08
CA GLU A 403 9.24 28.04 9.18
C GLU A 403 10.73 28.36 9.03
N THR A 404 11.59 27.35 9.21
CA THR A 404 13.06 27.50 9.12
C THR A 404 13.61 26.52 8.08
N GLY A 405 14.79 26.83 7.54
CA GLY A 405 15.52 25.89 6.67
C GLY A 405 16.35 24.88 7.46
N GLY A 406 16.91 23.90 6.75
CA GLY A 406 17.73 22.83 7.30
C GLY A 406 16.93 21.59 7.69
N ASN A 407 15.68 21.46 7.24
CA ASN A 407 14.82 20.31 7.54
C ASN A 407 14.86 19.28 6.42
N ILE A 408 14.70 18.02 6.81
CA ILE A 408 14.44 16.93 5.88
C ILE A 408 13.08 16.28 6.16
N SER A 409 12.28 16.11 5.11
CA SER A 409 11.00 15.39 5.13
C SER A 409 11.10 14.17 4.24
N TYR A 410 10.94 12.98 4.81
CA TYR A 410 10.92 11.71 4.07
C TYR A 410 9.49 11.35 3.73
N PHE A 411 9.20 11.15 2.46
CA PHE A 411 7.92 10.69 1.94
C PHE A 411 8.03 9.22 1.59
N LEU A 412 7.29 8.36 2.29
CA LEU A 412 7.37 6.90 2.21
C LEU A 412 5.99 6.33 1.85
N PRO A 413 5.89 5.35 0.93
CA PRO A 413 4.61 4.85 0.44
C PRO A 413 3.86 4.05 1.50
N LEU A 414 2.54 4.28 1.59
CA LEU A 414 1.59 3.40 2.25
C LEU A 414 0.73 2.74 1.17
N HIS A 415 0.94 1.45 0.94
CA HIS A 415 0.27 0.73 -0.14
C HIS A 415 0.02 -0.73 0.23
N PHE A 416 -0.90 -1.36 -0.47
CA PHE A 416 -1.11 -2.80 -0.42
C PHE A 416 -1.08 -3.35 -1.85
N ARG A 417 -0.04 -4.08 -2.19
CA ARG A 417 0.30 -4.46 -3.58
C ARG A 417 0.38 -3.20 -4.46
N GLU A 418 -0.33 -3.21 -5.62
CA GLU A 418 -0.42 -2.06 -6.54
C GLU A 418 -1.31 -0.91 -6.02
N ARG A 419 -2.10 -1.15 -4.97
CA ARG A 419 -3.04 -0.16 -4.46
C ARG A 419 -2.35 0.86 -3.56
N CYS A 420 -2.43 2.12 -3.91
CA CYS A 420 -1.99 3.24 -3.09
C CYS A 420 -3.06 3.54 -2.02
N LEU A 421 -2.66 3.55 -0.74
CA LEU A 421 -3.51 3.95 0.39
C LEU A 421 -3.23 5.40 0.79
N GLY A 422 -1.98 5.83 0.64
CA GLY A 422 -1.48 7.12 1.03
C GLY A 422 0.04 7.12 1.16
N TYR A 423 0.56 7.94 2.04
CA TYR A 423 1.99 8.00 2.36
C TYR A 423 2.22 8.40 3.82
N PHE A 424 3.36 8.01 4.32
CA PHE A 424 3.89 8.41 5.62
C PHE A 424 4.94 9.50 5.40
N VAL A 425 4.91 10.53 6.24
CA VAL A 425 5.94 11.57 6.27
C VAL A 425 6.67 11.53 7.60
N ALA A 426 8.00 11.37 7.57
CA ALA A 426 8.86 11.52 8.73
C ALA A 426 9.70 12.77 8.57
N ILE A 427 9.82 13.58 9.62
CA ILE A 427 10.52 14.86 9.59
C ILE A 427 11.62 14.85 10.64
N ASN A 428 12.83 15.20 10.22
CA ASN A 428 14.00 15.37 11.06
C ASN A 428 14.23 14.19 12.01
N GLY A 429 14.85 13.13 11.54
CA GLY A 429 15.17 11.96 12.36
C GLY A 429 15.81 10.84 11.57
N ASP A 430 16.37 9.89 12.27
CA ASP A 430 17.12 8.76 11.70
C ASP A 430 16.23 7.53 11.43
N PHE A 431 14.97 7.53 11.87
CA PHE A 431 14.05 6.40 11.72
C PHE A 431 13.94 5.87 10.28
N PRO A 432 13.79 6.71 9.22
CA PRO A 432 13.67 6.19 7.86
C PRO A 432 14.96 5.59 7.30
N THR A 433 16.12 6.05 7.75
CA THR A 433 17.44 5.73 7.17
C THR A 433 18.22 4.72 7.98
N LYS A 434 18.14 4.76 9.31
CA LYS A 434 18.99 3.93 10.21
C LYS A 434 18.23 2.83 10.93
N SER A 435 16.89 2.84 10.90
CA SER A 435 16.08 1.79 11.51
C SER A 435 15.72 0.71 10.50
N MET A 436 16.09 -0.52 10.78
CA MET A 436 15.63 -1.69 10.02
C MET A 436 14.11 -1.92 10.15
N LEU A 437 13.44 -1.17 11.03
CA LEU A 437 12.01 -1.28 11.31
C LEU A 437 11.14 -0.49 10.34
N CYS A 438 11.66 0.58 9.74
CA CYS A 438 10.84 1.54 9.00
C CYS A 438 9.92 0.86 7.98
N HIS A 439 10.48 0.02 7.11
CA HIS A 439 9.72 -0.74 6.13
C HIS A 439 8.66 -1.66 6.79
N SER A 440 9.06 -2.40 7.83
CA SER A 440 8.14 -3.33 8.53
C SER A 440 7.00 -2.61 9.24
N VAL A 441 7.26 -1.45 9.83
CA VAL A 441 6.24 -0.59 10.45
C VAL A 441 5.23 -0.12 9.40
N LEU A 442 5.69 0.41 8.27
CA LEU A 442 4.81 0.88 7.20
C LEU A 442 4.00 -0.24 6.57
N MET A 443 4.59 -1.44 6.45
CA MET A 443 3.84 -2.64 6.04
C MET A 443 2.75 -3.02 7.04
N ASN A 444 3.03 -2.98 8.34
CA ASN A 444 2.03 -3.28 9.38
C ASN A 444 0.88 -2.27 9.33
N ILE A 445 1.18 -0.98 9.18
CA ILE A 445 0.18 0.08 8.98
C ILE A 445 -0.67 -0.20 7.74
N SER A 446 -0.03 -0.44 6.60
CA SER A 446 -0.71 -0.72 5.33
C SER A 446 -1.60 -1.96 5.40
N ASN A 447 -1.14 -3.03 6.04
CA ASN A 447 -1.90 -4.26 6.23
C ASN A 447 -3.12 -4.03 7.15
N SER A 448 -2.97 -3.26 8.23
CA SER A 448 -4.08 -2.90 9.13
C SER A 448 -5.15 -2.12 8.37
N LEU A 449 -4.77 -1.09 7.62
CA LEU A 449 -5.68 -0.28 6.81
C LEU A 449 -6.42 -1.14 5.78
N GLU A 450 -5.72 -2.03 5.08
CA GLU A 450 -6.35 -2.95 4.12
C GLU A 450 -7.32 -3.93 4.80
N ASN A 451 -7.04 -4.38 6.02
CA ASN A 451 -7.97 -5.20 6.79
C ASN A 451 -9.24 -4.42 7.16
N ILE A 452 -9.10 -3.18 7.61
CA ILE A 452 -10.24 -2.29 7.90
C ILE A 452 -11.10 -2.10 6.65
N ARG A 453 -10.49 -1.82 5.49
CA ARG A 453 -11.20 -1.71 4.21
C ARG A 453 -11.99 -2.98 3.88
N LYS A 454 -11.40 -4.16 4.06
CA LYS A 454 -12.08 -5.44 3.84
C LYS A 454 -13.25 -5.62 4.79
N LEU A 455 -13.13 -5.22 6.05
CA LEU A 455 -14.23 -5.26 7.02
C LEU A 455 -15.37 -4.34 6.62
N ILE A 456 -15.08 -3.11 6.19
CA ILE A 456 -16.08 -2.15 5.68
C ILE A 456 -16.81 -2.75 4.47
N SER A 457 -16.08 -3.28 3.50
CA SER A 457 -16.64 -3.91 2.29
C SER A 457 -17.50 -5.13 2.63
N LEU A 458 -17.03 -6.01 3.52
CA LEU A 458 -17.77 -7.18 3.97
C LEU A 458 -19.07 -6.80 4.67
N ASN A 459 -19.00 -5.83 5.61
CA ASN A 459 -20.19 -5.34 6.30
C ASN A 459 -21.21 -4.69 5.36
N SER A 460 -20.75 -3.98 4.33
CA SER A 460 -21.61 -3.44 3.29
C SER A 460 -22.29 -4.55 2.49
N ALA A 461 -21.56 -5.57 2.09
CA ALA A 461 -22.10 -6.74 1.38
C ALA A 461 -23.13 -7.51 2.24
N ILE A 462 -22.83 -7.70 3.53
CA ILE A 462 -23.78 -8.34 4.47
C ILE A 462 -25.08 -7.53 4.57
N ARG A 463 -24.99 -6.21 4.71
CA ARG A 463 -26.19 -5.34 4.76
C ARG A 463 -27.01 -5.43 3.48
N GLU A 464 -26.37 -5.50 2.33
CA GLU A 464 -27.07 -5.64 1.05
C GLU A 464 -27.69 -7.05 0.90
N LEU A 465 -27.00 -8.09 1.34
CA LEU A 465 -27.56 -9.46 1.40
C LEU A 465 -28.77 -9.53 2.36
N ASP A 466 -28.67 -8.94 3.54
CA ASP A 466 -29.78 -8.86 4.49
C ASP A 466 -30.97 -8.09 3.90
N ARG A 467 -30.70 -7.01 3.19
CA ARG A 467 -31.72 -6.26 2.47
C ARG A 467 -32.40 -7.10 1.40
N LEU A 468 -31.63 -7.76 0.53
CA LEU A 468 -32.17 -8.62 -0.53
C LEU A 468 -32.93 -9.84 0.03
N TYR A 469 -32.52 -10.32 1.20
CA TYR A 469 -33.19 -11.43 1.88
C TYR A 469 -34.59 -11.07 2.37
N VAL A 470 -34.86 -9.79 2.73
CA VAL A 470 -36.14 -9.35 3.33
C VAL A 470 -36.94 -8.41 2.43
N ILE A 471 -36.33 -7.78 1.41
CA ILE A 471 -36.99 -6.79 0.52
C ILE A 471 -37.10 -7.36 -0.89
N ASP A 472 -38.23 -7.11 -1.55
CA ASP A 472 -38.41 -7.37 -2.99
C ASP A 472 -37.73 -6.25 -3.80
N PRO A 473 -36.76 -6.55 -4.69
CA PRO A 473 -35.99 -5.53 -5.40
C PRO A 473 -36.81 -4.74 -6.43
N LEU A 474 -37.91 -5.32 -6.96
CA LEU A 474 -38.76 -4.65 -7.94
C LEU A 474 -39.72 -3.65 -7.27
N CYS A 475 -40.31 -4.07 -6.17
CA CYS A 475 -41.41 -3.31 -5.52
C CYS A 475 -40.94 -2.49 -4.31
N ASN A 476 -39.71 -2.70 -3.82
CA ASN A 476 -39.11 -2.06 -2.65
C ASN A 476 -39.98 -2.14 -1.37
N ILE A 477 -40.73 -3.22 -1.22
CA ILE A 477 -41.47 -3.64 -0.03
C ILE A 477 -40.92 -4.97 0.46
N TYR A 478 -41.41 -5.50 1.58
CA TYR A 478 -40.99 -6.82 2.01
C TYR A 478 -41.22 -7.88 0.92
N ASN A 479 -40.31 -8.82 0.81
CA ASN A 479 -40.54 -10.08 0.12
C ASN A 479 -41.25 -11.07 1.07
N ARG A 480 -41.52 -12.28 0.62
CA ARG A 480 -42.13 -13.34 1.44
C ARG A 480 -41.42 -13.60 2.76
N ASN A 481 -40.08 -13.66 2.73
CA ASN A 481 -39.27 -13.93 3.94
C ASN A 481 -39.33 -12.76 4.92
N GLY A 482 -39.20 -11.53 4.42
CA GLY A 482 -39.31 -10.31 5.20
C GLY A 482 -40.68 -10.18 5.86
N PHE A 483 -41.75 -10.48 5.11
CA PHE A 483 -43.09 -10.48 5.64
C PHE A 483 -43.26 -11.47 6.79
N ILE A 484 -42.90 -12.74 6.58
CA ILE A 484 -43.10 -13.79 7.59
C ILE A 484 -42.36 -13.40 8.88
N ARG A 485 -41.12 -12.89 8.78
CA ARG A 485 -40.32 -12.47 9.94
C ARG A 485 -40.98 -11.30 10.69
N ALA A 486 -41.45 -10.27 9.99
CA ALA A 486 -42.05 -9.10 10.58
C ALA A 486 -43.49 -9.39 11.11
N ALA A 487 -44.25 -10.19 10.36
CA ALA A 487 -45.64 -10.55 10.70
C ALA A 487 -45.72 -11.45 11.93
N ASP A 488 -44.80 -12.39 12.10
CA ASP A 488 -44.80 -13.31 13.24
C ASP A 488 -44.63 -12.57 14.58
N ALA A 489 -43.81 -11.53 14.61
CA ALA A 489 -43.63 -10.69 15.79
C ALA A 489 -44.96 -9.93 16.14
N LYS A 490 -45.59 -9.31 15.11
CA LYS A 490 -46.86 -8.59 15.28
C LYS A 490 -48.01 -9.53 15.64
N PHE A 491 -48.05 -10.70 15.03
CA PHE A 491 -49.05 -11.73 15.32
C PHE A 491 -49.01 -12.18 16.80
N ARG A 492 -47.79 -12.46 17.33
CA ARG A 492 -47.59 -12.78 18.74
C ARG A 492 -48.00 -11.63 19.67
N GLU A 493 -47.67 -10.39 19.30
CA GLU A 493 -48.00 -9.21 20.08
C GLU A 493 -49.52 -9.00 20.16
N CYS A 494 -50.27 -9.05 19.01
CA CYS A 494 -51.72 -8.93 18.96
C CYS A 494 -52.42 -10.04 19.74
N ARG A 495 -51.92 -11.30 19.67
CA ARG A 495 -52.41 -12.42 20.48
C ARG A 495 -52.30 -12.12 21.99
N ARG A 496 -51.12 -11.66 22.43
CA ARG A 496 -50.87 -11.34 23.84
C ARG A 496 -51.74 -10.22 24.36
N LYS A 497 -52.01 -9.21 23.51
CA LYS A 497 -52.82 -8.03 23.88
C LYS A 497 -54.31 -8.25 23.62
N ASN A 498 -54.70 -9.38 23.07
CA ASN A 498 -56.09 -9.69 22.64
C ASN A 498 -56.63 -8.63 21.66
N GLU A 499 -55.78 -8.09 20.81
CA GLU A 499 -56.10 -7.12 19.78
C GLU A 499 -56.53 -7.82 18.49
N LYS A 500 -57.31 -7.13 17.65
CA LYS A 500 -57.64 -7.62 16.32
C LYS A 500 -56.46 -7.44 15.37
N ILE A 501 -56.37 -8.34 14.40
CA ILE A 501 -55.42 -8.30 13.31
C ILE A 501 -56.16 -8.33 11.98
N LEU A 502 -55.67 -7.60 11.00
CA LEU A 502 -56.14 -7.62 9.63
C LEU A 502 -55.07 -8.28 8.76
N ILE A 503 -55.48 -9.25 7.93
CA ILE A 503 -54.63 -9.84 6.90
C ILE A 503 -55.36 -9.75 5.58
N SER A 504 -54.72 -9.16 4.56
CA SER A 504 -55.26 -9.11 3.20
C SER A 504 -54.29 -9.79 2.23
N PHE A 505 -54.83 -10.68 1.42
CA PHE A 505 -54.12 -11.27 0.29
C PHE A 505 -54.64 -10.62 -1.00
N ILE A 506 -53.70 -10.21 -1.85
CA ILE A 506 -53.97 -9.40 -3.05
C ILE A 506 -53.25 -10.04 -4.22
N ASP A 507 -53.95 -10.24 -5.33
CA ASP A 507 -53.39 -10.83 -6.56
C ASP A 507 -53.67 -9.88 -7.72
N MET A 508 -52.66 -9.60 -8.53
CA MET A 508 -52.82 -8.78 -9.73
C MET A 508 -53.52 -9.56 -10.83
N ASP A 509 -54.66 -9.09 -11.24
CA ASP A 509 -55.44 -9.73 -12.30
C ASP A 509 -54.77 -9.50 -13.67
N GLY A 510 -54.50 -10.58 -14.41
CA GLY A 510 -54.07 -10.50 -15.82
C GLY A 510 -52.61 -10.06 -16.07
N LEU A 511 -51.70 -10.14 -15.11
CA LEU A 511 -50.28 -9.81 -15.31
C LEU A 511 -49.70 -10.54 -16.53
N LYS A 512 -50.04 -11.80 -16.75
CA LYS A 512 -49.57 -12.57 -17.89
C LYS A 512 -49.96 -11.92 -19.23
N HIS A 513 -51.17 -11.41 -19.37
CA HIS A 513 -51.61 -10.73 -20.58
C HIS A 513 -50.87 -9.39 -20.78
N VAL A 514 -50.63 -8.64 -19.69
CA VAL A 514 -49.79 -7.43 -19.78
C VAL A 514 -48.38 -7.76 -20.27
N ASN A 515 -47.80 -8.83 -19.75
CA ASN A 515 -46.48 -9.28 -20.20
C ASN A 515 -46.45 -9.74 -21.66
N ASP A 516 -47.46 -10.55 -22.06
CA ASP A 516 -47.55 -11.13 -23.40
C ASP A 516 -47.82 -10.06 -24.47
N ASP A 517 -48.69 -9.08 -24.18
CA ASP A 517 -49.12 -8.07 -25.13
C ASP A 517 -48.23 -6.82 -25.15
N PHE A 518 -47.60 -6.44 -24.03
CA PHE A 518 -46.87 -5.17 -23.87
C PHE A 518 -45.41 -5.36 -23.39
N GLY A 519 -44.99 -6.59 -23.09
CA GLY A 519 -43.63 -6.92 -22.65
C GLY A 519 -43.41 -6.87 -21.14
N HIS A 520 -42.37 -7.56 -20.67
CA HIS A 520 -42.04 -7.70 -19.24
C HIS A 520 -41.82 -6.37 -18.52
N ASN A 521 -41.24 -5.37 -19.20
CA ASN A 521 -41.05 -4.04 -18.60
C ASN A 521 -42.37 -3.36 -18.21
N GLU A 522 -43.42 -3.58 -18.98
CA GLU A 522 -44.74 -3.05 -18.64
C GLU A 522 -45.40 -3.86 -17.51
N GLY A 523 -45.15 -5.15 -17.45
CA GLY A 523 -45.55 -5.98 -16.31
C GLY A 523 -44.88 -5.57 -15.00
N ASP A 524 -43.59 -5.32 -15.05
CA ASP A 524 -42.82 -4.82 -13.91
C ASP A 524 -43.30 -3.44 -13.45
N PHE A 525 -43.55 -2.54 -14.40
CA PHE A 525 -44.18 -1.25 -14.12
C PHE A 525 -45.53 -1.39 -13.45
N ALA A 526 -46.38 -2.31 -13.93
CA ALA A 526 -47.70 -2.56 -13.36
C ALA A 526 -47.60 -3.09 -11.91
N LEU A 527 -46.66 -4.01 -11.65
CA LEU A 527 -46.38 -4.52 -10.30
C LEU A 527 -45.87 -3.44 -9.35
N GLN A 528 -45.00 -2.56 -9.81
CA GLN A 528 -44.51 -1.42 -9.02
C GLN A 528 -45.65 -0.46 -8.67
N ARG A 529 -46.57 -0.18 -9.61
CA ARG A 529 -47.74 0.68 -9.38
C ARG A 529 -48.75 0.05 -8.44
N LEU A 530 -49.01 -1.26 -8.58
CA LEU A 530 -49.85 -1.98 -7.64
C LEU A 530 -49.25 -1.95 -6.23
N SER A 531 -47.96 -2.21 -6.11
CA SER A 531 -47.20 -2.14 -4.84
C SER A 531 -47.34 -0.77 -4.18
N SER A 532 -47.09 0.31 -4.92
CA SER A 532 -47.24 1.68 -4.37
C SER A 532 -48.69 1.96 -3.93
N THR A 533 -49.69 1.46 -4.66
CA THR A 533 -51.11 1.59 -4.27
C THR A 533 -51.40 0.88 -2.95
N ILE A 534 -50.84 -0.31 -2.75
CA ILE A 534 -50.98 -1.07 -1.49
C ILE A 534 -50.32 -0.31 -0.33
N VAL A 535 -49.09 0.19 -0.53
CA VAL A 535 -48.38 0.99 0.48
C VAL A 535 -49.19 2.23 0.88
N ASP A 536 -49.76 2.93 -0.10
CA ASP A 536 -50.59 4.10 0.15
C ASP A 536 -51.89 3.80 0.94
N CYS A 537 -52.33 2.54 0.96
CA CYS A 537 -53.46 2.08 1.77
C CYS A 537 -53.05 1.67 3.18
N CYS A 538 -51.75 1.50 3.44
CA CYS A 538 -51.25 1.11 4.75
C CYS A 538 -51.28 2.27 5.75
N ARG A 539 -51.72 1.99 6.98
CA ARG A 539 -51.53 2.91 8.12
C ARG A 539 -50.15 2.70 8.74
N GLU A 540 -49.73 3.65 9.56
CA GLU A 540 -48.50 3.54 10.32
C GLU A 540 -48.44 2.23 11.13
N GLY A 541 -47.35 1.51 11.01
CA GLY A 541 -47.13 0.23 11.68
C GLY A 541 -47.70 -1.00 10.93
N TRP A 542 -48.44 -0.81 9.83
CA TRP A 542 -48.84 -1.90 8.95
C TRP A 542 -47.64 -2.36 8.10
N ILE A 543 -47.65 -3.62 7.68
CA ILE A 543 -46.63 -4.20 6.82
C ILE A 543 -47.24 -4.77 5.55
N CYS A 544 -46.57 -4.57 4.42
CA CYS A 544 -46.95 -5.14 3.14
C CYS A 544 -45.79 -5.81 2.46
N ALA A 545 -46.05 -6.81 1.66
CA ALA A 545 -45.02 -7.58 0.96
C ALA A 545 -45.54 -8.06 -0.41
N ARG A 546 -44.59 -8.31 -1.29
CA ARG A 546 -44.81 -9.14 -2.48
C ARG A 546 -44.53 -10.59 -2.09
N PHE A 547 -45.58 -11.41 -2.12
CA PHE A 547 -45.54 -12.78 -1.61
C PHE A 547 -45.15 -13.81 -2.68
N GLY A 548 -45.48 -13.51 -3.94
CA GLY A 548 -45.20 -14.31 -5.13
C GLY A 548 -45.09 -13.42 -6.38
N GLY A 549 -45.17 -13.98 -7.57
CA GLY A 549 -45.04 -13.27 -8.84
C GLY A 549 -45.96 -12.02 -8.97
N ASP A 550 -47.26 -12.24 -8.84
CA ASP A 550 -48.35 -11.27 -8.90
C ASP A 550 -49.14 -11.12 -7.58
N GLU A 551 -48.64 -11.81 -6.53
CA GLU A 551 -49.29 -11.91 -5.23
C GLU A 551 -48.68 -10.94 -4.22
N PHE A 552 -49.52 -10.21 -3.51
CA PHE A 552 -49.15 -9.30 -2.44
C PHE A 552 -49.92 -9.64 -1.17
N ILE A 553 -49.33 -9.30 -0.05
CA ILE A 553 -49.93 -9.51 1.26
C ILE A 553 -49.76 -8.26 2.13
N LEU A 554 -50.76 -7.99 2.95
CA LEU A 554 -50.79 -6.87 3.88
C LEU A 554 -51.21 -7.38 5.26
N LEU A 555 -50.53 -6.93 6.32
CA LEU A 555 -50.92 -7.17 7.70
C LEU A 555 -51.08 -5.84 8.43
N GLY A 556 -52.24 -5.64 9.03
CA GLY A 556 -52.55 -4.46 9.83
C GLY A 556 -52.81 -4.82 11.29
N THR A 557 -52.39 -3.94 12.18
CA THR A 557 -52.67 -3.98 13.61
C THR A 557 -53.45 -2.72 14.03
N ASN A 558 -54.07 -2.71 15.21
CA ASN A 558 -54.95 -1.64 15.68
C ASN A 558 -56.13 -1.43 14.71
N VAL A 559 -56.88 -2.49 14.46
CA VAL A 559 -57.97 -2.54 13.46
C VAL A 559 -59.31 -2.90 14.10
N ASP A 560 -60.39 -2.44 13.46
CA ASP A 560 -61.77 -2.75 13.78
C ASP A 560 -62.45 -3.49 12.64
N ASP A 561 -63.68 -4.01 12.84
CA ASP A 561 -64.42 -4.78 11.83
C ASP A 561 -64.74 -3.97 10.57
N GLU A 562 -64.85 -2.65 10.68
CA GLU A 562 -65.08 -1.75 9.55
C GLU A 562 -63.84 -1.60 8.63
N ASP A 563 -62.63 -1.89 9.14
CA ASP A 563 -61.39 -1.71 8.40
C ASP A 563 -61.28 -2.63 7.18
N GLU A 564 -61.93 -3.78 7.17
CA GLU A 564 -62.05 -4.62 5.98
C GLU A 564 -62.71 -3.86 4.82
N THR A 565 -63.84 -3.22 5.09
CA THR A 565 -64.61 -2.46 4.10
C THR A 565 -63.85 -1.21 3.67
N ILE A 566 -63.30 -0.46 4.63
CA ILE A 566 -62.54 0.77 4.39
C ILE A 566 -61.32 0.48 3.52
N LEU A 567 -60.56 -0.56 3.82
CA LEU A 567 -59.40 -0.96 3.03
C LEU A 567 -59.78 -1.32 1.59
N GLY A 568 -60.83 -2.13 1.43
CA GLY A 568 -61.31 -2.55 0.10
C GLY A 568 -61.79 -1.39 -0.77
N GLU A 569 -62.49 -0.42 -0.17
CA GLU A 569 -62.97 0.78 -0.88
C GLU A 569 -61.81 1.74 -1.21
N THR A 570 -60.94 1.99 -0.27
CA THR A 570 -59.76 2.83 -0.46
C THR A 570 -58.86 2.26 -1.55
N PHE A 571 -58.57 0.98 -1.50
CA PHE A 571 -57.78 0.29 -2.51
C PHE A 571 -58.36 0.41 -3.91
N ARG A 572 -59.65 0.11 -4.09
CA ARG A 572 -60.30 0.24 -5.39
C ARG A 572 -60.30 1.67 -5.92
N THR A 573 -60.56 2.64 -5.04
CA THR A 573 -60.58 4.07 -5.41
C THR A 573 -59.19 4.53 -5.87
N ARG A 574 -58.15 4.21 -5.11
CA ARG A 574 -56.76 4.56 -5.47
C ARG A 574 -56.32 3.88 -6.76
N LEU A 575 -56.60 2.59 -6.94
CA LEU A 575 -56.28 1.86 -8.15
C LEU A 575 -56.95 2.46 -9.39
N ALA A 576 -58.22 2.85 -9.27
CA ALA A 576 -58.94 3.56 -10.34
C ALA A 576 -58.33 4.94 -10.67
N GLN A 577 -57.92 5.68 -9.65
CA GLN A 577 -57.19 6.95 -9.83
C GLN A 577 -55.87 6.76 -10.57
N ILE A 578 -55.06 5.79 -10.18
CA ILE A 578 -53.77 5.48 -10.83
C ILE A 578 -53.98 5.08 -12.28
N ASN A 579 -54.95 4.20 -12.56
CA ASN A 579 -55.29 3.81 -13.93
C ASN A 579 -55.71 5.00 -14.81
N LYS A 580 -56.40 5.99 -14.23
CA LYS A 580 -56.78 7.21 -14.94
C LYS A 580 -55.58 8.11 -15.22
N LEU A 581 -54.66 8.23 -14.28
CA LEU A 581 -53.46 9.07 -14.39
C LEU A 581 -52.45 8.51 -15.39
N MET A 582 -52.22 7.19 -15.39
CA MET A 582 -51.19 6.54 -16.19
C MET A 582 -51.45 6.52 -17.69
N ASN A 583 -52.72 6.60 -18.10
CA ASN A 583 -53.16 6.58 -19.51
C ASN A 583 -52.51 5.45 -20.36
N LYS A 584 -52.33 4.26 -19.77
CA LYS A 584 -51.78 3.07 -20.44
C LYS A 584 -52.87 2.35 -21.25
N PRO A 585 -52.49 1.54 -22.27
CA PRO A 585 -53.43 0.78 -23.08
C PRO A 585 -54.11 -0.37 -22.31
N TYR A 586 -53.62 -0.68 -21.11
CA TYR A 586 -54.17 -1.70 -20.21
C TYR A 586 -54.59 -1.06 -18.88
N LEU A 587 -55.35 -1.82 -18.07
CA LEU A 587 -55.75 -1.45 -16.72
C LEU A 587 -55.02 -2.34 -15.72
N ILE A 588 -54.54 -1.75 -14.63
CA ILE A 588 -54.07 -2.50 -13.48
C ILE A 588 -55.29 -2.82 -12.64
N GLU A 589 -55.61 -4.11 -12.55
CA GLU A 589 -56.68 -4.63 -11.72
C GLU A 589 -56.10 -5.64 -10.72
N ALA A 590 -56.73 -5.74 -9.57
CA ALA A 590 -56.33 -6.72 -8.57
C ALA A 590 -57.53 -7.26 -7.81
N SER A 591 -57.45 -8.49 -7.38
CA SER A 591 -58.43 -9.15 -6.51
C SER A 591 -57.87 -9.15 -5.07
N ILE A 592 -58.73 -8.84 -4.09
CA ILE A 592 -58.34 -8.70 -2.68
C ILE A 592 -59.25 -9.53 -1.78
N GLY A 593 -58.68 -10.36 -0.91
CA GLY A 593 -59.41 -11.03 0.16
C GLY A 593 -58.86 -10.57 1.51
N THR A 594 -59.75 -10.16 2.41
CA THR A 594 -59.34 -9.59 3.71
C THR A 594 -60.03 -10.34 4.85
N VAL A 595 -59.28 -10.60 5.89
CA VAL A 595 -59.73 -11.19 7.15
C VAL A 595 -59.43 -10.23 8.28
N VAL A 596 -60.44 -9.85 9.05
CA VAL A 596 -60.26 -9.13 10.32
C VAL A 596 -60.76 -10.03 11.45
N THR A 597 -59.88 -10.37 12.39
CA THR A 597 -60.26 -11.28 13.48
C THR A 597 -59.44 -11.03 14.73
N ARG A 598 -59.95 -11.49 15.89
CA ARG A 598 -59.16 -11.68 17.10
C ARG A 598 -58.52 -13.05 17.05
N ILE A 599 -57.24 -13.08 17.37
CA ILE A 599 -56.44 -14.31 17.30
C ILE A 599 -56.80 -15.26 18.44
N LYS A 600 -57.30 -16.43 18.11
CA LYS A 600 -57.61 -17.51 19.06
C LYS A 600 -56.37 -18.39 19.29
N ASP A 601 -56.40 -19.24 20.31
CA ASP A 601 -55.25 -20.09 20.67
C ASP A 601 -54.89 -21.11 19.58
N GLU A 602 -55.89 -21.60 18.83
CA GLU A 602 -55.70 -22.52 17.70
C GLU A 602 -55.26 -21.83 16.40
N ASP A 603 -55.38 -20.50 16.31
CA ASP A 603 -55.03 -19.78 15.08
C ASP A 603 -53.54 -19.69 14.86
N THR A 604 -53.15 -19.88 13.62
CA THR A 604 -51.75 -19.65 13.16
C THR A 604 -51.71 -18.52 12.14
N LEU A 605 -50.60 -17.83 12.03
CA LEU A 605 -50.40 -16.78 11.02
C LEU A 605 -50.66 -17.34 9.61
N PHE A 606 -50.18 -18.52 9.28
CA PHE A 606 -50.38 -19.18 8.00
C PHE A 606 -51.83 -19.58 7.79
N GLY A 607 -52.54 -20.00 8.82
CA GLY A 607 -53.99 -20.30 8.72
C GLY A 607 -54.83 -19.05 8.34
N LEU A 608 -54.53 -17.90 8.92
CA LEU A 608 -55.19 -16.65 8.56
C LEU A 608 -54.79 -16.15 7.17
N ILE A 609 -53.56 -16.35 6.74
CA ILE A 609 -53.10 -16.06 5.37
C ILE A 609 -53.89 -16.91 4.37
N THR A 610 -54.02 -18.23 4.62
CA THR A 610 -54.78 -19.14 3.76
C THR A 610 -56.24 -18.74 3.66
N LEU A 611 -56.85 -18.30 4.77
CA LEU A 611 -58.24 -17.83 4.76
C LEU A 611 -58.40 -16.55 3.92
N ALA A 612 -57.48 -15.60 4.00
CA ALA A 612 -57.48 -14.40 3.17
C ALA A 612 -57.28 -14.74 1.68
N ASP A 613 -56.44 -15.69 1.34
CA ASP A 613 -56.21 -16.18 -0.01
C ASP A 613 -57.50 -16.83 -0.58
N GLU A 614 -58.17 -17.68 0.21
CA GLU A 614 -59.46 -18.27 -0.20
C GLU A 614 -60.51 -17.21 -0.50
N MET A 615 -60.58 -16.16 0.30
CA MET A 615 -61.51 -15.04 0.08
C MET A 615 -61.15 -14.25 -1.19
N MET A 616 -59.89 -14.01 -1.43
CA MET A 616 -59.40 -13.38 -2.65
C MET A 616 -59.76 -14.21 -3.90
N TYR A 617 -59.52 -15.53 -3.83
CA TYR A 617 -59.85 -16.44 -4.93
C TYR A 617 -61.34 -16.49 -5.26
N GLN A 618 -62.24 -16.44 -4.25
CA GLN A 618 -63.68 -16.34 -4.46
C GLN A 618 -64.09 -15.01 -5.13
N GLN A 619 -63.41 -13.92 -4.81
CA GLN A 619 -63.60 -12.64 -5.46
C GLN A 619 -63.13 -12.67 -6.93
N LYS A 620 -61.96 -13.26 -7.18
CA LYS A 620 -61.37 -13.40 -8.53
C LYS A 620 -62.29 -14.17 -9.47
N LYS A 621 -62.93 -15.24 -9.00
CA LYS A 621 -63.90 -16.02 -9.80
C LYS A 621 -65.17 -15.26 -10.22
N LYS A 622 -65.55 -14.23 -9.50
CA LYS A 622 -66.80 -13.44 -9.78
C LYS A 622 -66.53 -12.29 -10.75
N LYS A 623 -65.25 -11.97 -11.07
CA LYS A 623 -64.88 -10.90 -11.98
C LYS A 623 -64.92 -11.34 -13.44
N PRO A 624 -65.55 -10.57 -14.38
CA PRO A 624 -65.40 -10.76 -15.83
C PRO A 624 -63.99 -10.30 -16.24
N SER A 625 -63.31 -11.06 -17.10
CA SER A 625 -62.01 -10.68 -17.67
C SER A 625 -62.10 -9.40 -18.50
N ARG A 626 -61.61 -8.29 -17.99
CA ARG A 626 -61.49 -7.02 -18.72
C ARG A 626 -60.10 -6.43 -18.51
N TYR A 627 -59.14 -6.78 -19.39
CA TYR A 627 -57.76 -6.33 -19.26
C TYR A 627 -57.36 -5.21 -20.22
N ILE A 628 -58.20 -4.88 -21.22
CA ILE A 628 -57.89 -3.90 -22.28
C ILE A 628 -58.89 -2.74 -22.20
N ARG A 629 -58.36 -1.50 -22.20
CA ARG A 629 -59.20 -0.31 -22.47
C ARG A 629 -59.74 -0.39 -23.89
N ARG A 630 -61.03 -0.39 -24.05
CA ARG A 630 -61.67 -0.17 -25.34
C ARG A 630 -61.62 1.30 -25.74
#